data_7c813b3f90b4432ab7c2958b498599a0
#
_entry.id   7c813b3f90b4432ab7c2958b498599a0
#
_cell.length_a   1.000
_cell.length_b   1.000
_cell.length_c   1.000
_cell.angle_alpha   90.00
_cell.angle_beta   90.00
_cell.angle_gamma   90.00
#
_symmetry.space_group_name_H-M   'P 1'
#
loop_
_entity.id
_entity.type
_entity.pdbx_description
1 polymer ?
#
loop_
_entity_poly.entity_id
_entity_poly.type
_entity_poly.pdbx_seq_one_letter_code
_entity_poly.pdbx_strand_id
1 'polypeptide(L)'
;LIVSPAWQRGRDFSIILRCFYEKGYAVEWRVINAADYGFPQRRRRTFIFAYHNDTQLFRNAADDICIRGLKGAHRQVTRDGFFAPIFPLSSHGQTYTEGWLDEFAFFDMQELLDSQRSRFYNTGLMVNGRYYSVEGIPARRAPTSIGCIIEDGVIDEQYYLTESTMPRWRYVKGAKQELRHRKDGTRYIFSEGAVPFPDPLDCPGRTMLTSEGSLNRSSHVILDPTSNRLRTLTPIECERLNGFPDNWTAGMPDRMRYFTMGNALVVPIISDIGKHILQFTLR
;
A
#
# COMPACT_ATOMS: atom_id res chain seq x y z
N LEU A 1 -0.42 9.32 0.39
CA LEU A 1 0.61 10.17 -0.17
C LEU A 1 0.18 10.74 -1.54
N ILE A 2 -0.02 9.89 -2.56
CA ILE A 2 -0.38 10.31 -3.93
C ILE A 2 -1.78 10.97 -3.97
N VAL A 3 -2.70 10.46 -3.17
CA VAL A 3 -4.06 10.98 -3.02
C VAL A 3 -4.23 11.39 -1.55
N SER A 4 -3.60 12.49 -1.18
CA SER A 4 -3.82 13.07 0.15
C SER A 4 -5.31 13.42 0.30
N PRO A 5 -5.96 13.11 1.45
CA PRO A 5 -7.34 13.54 1.72
C PRO A 5 -7.48 15.05 1.89
N ALA A 6 -6.38 15.79 1.90
CA ALA A 6 -6.37 17.23 1.95
C ALA A 6 -6.97 17.84 0.66
N TRP A 7 -7.57 19.01 0.78
CA TRP A 7 -8.10 19.81 -0.33
C TRP A 7 -7.05 20.11 -1.44
N GLN A 8 -5.74 19.96 -1.14
CA GLN A 8 -4.61 20.10 -2.07
C GLN A 8 -4.11 18.72 -2.58
N ARG A 9 -4.98 17.93 -3.18
CA ARG A 9 -4.65 16.57 -3.67
C ARG A 9 -3.45 16.59 -4.61
N GLY A 10 -2.41 15.81 -4.26
CA GLY A 10 -1.18 15.70 -5.04
C GLY A 10 -0.08 16.70 -4.67
N ARG A 11 -0.34 17.73 -3.88
CA ARG A 11 0.66 18.74 -3.49
C ARG A 11 1.86 18.11 -2.77
N ASP A 12 1.62 17.32 -1.72
CA ASP A 12 2.70 16.73 -0.93
C ASP A 12 3.58 15.83 -1.81
N PHE A 13 2.97 15.12 -2.75
CA PHE A 13 3.71 14.28 -3.67
C PHE A 13 4.51 15.10 -4.69
N SER A 14 3.96 16.20 -5.20
CA SER A 14 4.69 17.16 -6.06
C SER A 14 5.92 17.73 -5.37
N ILE A 15 5.80 18.09 -4.08
CA ILE A 15 6.94 18.59 -3.28
C ILE A 15 8.04 17.52 -3.19
N ILE A 16 7.67 16.27 -2.91
CA ILE A 16 8.63 15.16 -2.86
C ILE A 16 9.35 15.02 -4.21
N LEU A 17 8.61 15.00 -5.33
CA LEU A 17 9.20 14.90 -6.65
C LEU A 17 10.13 16.08 -6.95
N ARG A 18 9.74 17.30 -6.56
CA ARG A 18 10.56 18.49 -6.74
C ARG A 18 11.86 18.44 -5.95
N CYS A 19 11.83 18.01 -4.70
CA CYS A 19 13.03 17.82 -3.88
C CYS A 19 14.04 16.86 -4.55
N PHE A 20 13.56 15.78 -5.16
CA PHE A 20 14.39 14.86 -5.91
C PHE A 20 14.93 15.50 -7.20
N TYR A 21 14.10 16.19 -7.95
CA TYR A 21 14.50 16.89 -9.19
C TYR A 21 15.60 17.92 -8.93
N GLU A 22 15.46 18.77 -7.92
CA GLU A 22 16.44 19.79 -7.55
C GLU A 22 17.81 19.19 -7.12
N LYS A 23 17.81 17.92 -6.75
CA LYS A 23 19.02 17.16 -6.41
C LYS A 23 19.53 16.28 -7.57
N GLY A 24 18.99 16.45 -8.77
CA GLY A 24 19.43 15.72 -9.96
C GLY A 24 18.94 14.27 -10.05
N TYR A 25 17.85 13.92 -9.38
CA TYR A 25 17.28 12.57 -9.45
C TYR A 25 16.10 12.49 -10.42
N ALA A 26 16.03 11.40 -11.15
CA ALA A 26 14.78 10.89 -11.69
C ALA A 26 14.07 10.04 -10.63
N VAL A 27 12.75 9.94 -10.75
CA VAL A 27 11.91 9.22 -9.77
C VAL A 27 10.89 8.36 -10.49
N GLU A 28 10.86 7.08 -10.19
CA GLU A 28 9.74 6.22 -10.51
C GLU A 28 8.91 5.94 -9.26
N TRP A 29 7.59 5.85 -9.41
CA TRP A 29 6.72 5.43 -8.31
C TRP A 29 5.70 4.40 -8.76
N ARG A 30 5.34 3.52 -7.82
CA ARG A 30 4.28 2.56 -8.02
C ARG A 30 3.54 2.28 -6.71
N VAL A 31 2.21 2.32 -6.77
CA VAL A 31 1.37 1.85 -5.67
C VAL A 31 1.21 0.35 -5.82
N ILE A 32 1.76 -0.39 -4.89
CA ILE A 32 1.75 -1.85 -4.88
C ILE A 32 0.79 -2.31 -3.78
N ASN A 33 -0.18 -3.13 -4.14
CA ASN A 33 -0.98 -3.91 -3.21
C ASN A 33 -0.40 -5.33 -3.16
N ALA A 34 0.05 -5.76 -2.00
CA ALA A 34 0.73 -7.04 -1.84
C ALA A 34 -0.08 -8.23 -2.36
N ALA A 35 -1.39 -8.24 -2.14
CA ALA A 35 -2.26 -9.32 -2.62
C ALA A 35 -2.30 -9.43 -4.16
N ASP A 36 -2.10 -8.33 -4.90
CA ASP A 36 -2.08 -8.38 -6.36
C ASP A 36 -0.85 -9.13 -6.91
N TYR A 37 0.18 -9.30 -6.08
CA TYR A 37 1.44 -9.98 -6.43
C TYR A 37 1.65 -11.31 -5.69
N GLY A 38 0.55 -11.92 -5.18
CA GLY A 38 0.55 -13.28 -4.64
C GLY A 38 0.71 -13.37 -3.12
N PHE A 39 0.72 -12.26 -2.38
CA PHE A 39 0.92 -12.28 -0.94
C PHE A 39 -0.41 -12.29 -0.15
N PRO A 40 -0.40 -12.76 1.11
CA PRO A 40 -1.63 -13.04 1.86
C PRO A 40 -2.33 -11.80 2.41
N GLN A 41 -1.85 -10.58 2.13
CA GLN A 41 -2.38 -9.35 2.70
C GLN A 41 -2.71 -8.31 1.63
N ARG A 42 -3.90 -7.73 1.70
CA ARG A 42 -4.29 -6.54 0.93
C ARG A 42 -3.65 -5.29 1.55
N ARG A 43 -2.33 -5.14 1.38
CA ARG A 43 -1.54 -4.01 1.91
C ARG A 43 -1.05 -3.14 0.77
N ARG A 44 -1.66 -1.99 0.64
CA ARG A 44 -1.35 -1.02 -0.41
C ARG A 44 -0.32 -0.02 0.10
N ARG A 45 0.84 0.10 -0.59
CA ARG A 45 1.90 1.07 -0.28
C ARG A 45 2.41 1.73 -1.54
N THR A 46 2.81 3.00 -1.42
CA THR A 46 3.53 3.71 -2.48
C THR A 46 5.01 3.43 -2.32
N PHE A 47 5.60 2.85 -3.35
CA PHE A 47 7.04 2.68 -3.48
C PHE A 47 7.58 3.77 -4.41
N ILE A 48 8.68 4.37 -4.00
CA ILE A 48 9.40 5.42 -4.72
C ILE A 48 10.82 4.91 -4.91
N PHE A 49 11.30 4.90 -6.14
CA PHE A 49 12.67 4.61 -6.49
C PHE A 49 13.27 5.82 -7.21
N ALA A 50 14.35 6.34 -6.65
CA ALA A 50 15.04 7.51 -7.20
C ALA A 50 16.45 7.11 -7.65
N TYR A 51 16.88 7.58 -8.81
CA TYR A 51 18.21 7.33 -9.35
C TYR A 51 18.82 8.63 -9.88
N HIS A 52 20.09 8.84 -9.53
CA HIS A 52 20.81 10.07 -9.80
C HIS A 52 21.19 10.21 -11.28
N ASN A 53 21.42 11.44 -11.74
CA ASN A 53 21.68 11.76 -13.16
C ASN A 53 23.03 11.22 -13.69
N ASP A 54 23.93 10.78 -12.82
CA ASP A 54 25.18 10.12 -13.20
C ASP A 54 25.00 8.59 -13.46
N THR A 55 23.80 8.05 -13.20
CA THR A 55 23.51 6.62 -13.41
C THR A 55 23.11 6.30 -14.85
N GLN A 56 23.35 5.05 -15.27
CA GLN A 56 22.89 4.58 -16.58
C GLN A 56 21.35 4.51 -16.66
N LEU A 57 20.67 4.21 -15.55
CA LEU A 57 19.22 4.21 -15.48
C LEU A 57 18.64 5.58 -15.84
N PHE A 58 19.22 6.65 -15.30
CA PHE A 58 18.80 8.01 -15.60
C PHE A 58 18.98 8.32 -17.09
N ARG A 59 20.17 8.05 -17.64
CA ARG A 59 20.47 8.28 -19.07
C ARG A 59 19.49 7.54 -19.97
N ASN A 60 19.26 6.27 -19.72
CA ASN A 60 18.29 5.46 -20.49
C ASN A 60 16.88 6.05 -20.47
N ALA A 61 16.39 6.46 -19.29
CA ALA A 61 15.07 7.05 -19.15
C ALA A 61 14.98 8.44 -19.82
N ALA A 62 16.00 9.28 -19.66
CA ALA A 62 16.05 10.62 -20.26
C ALA A 62 16.13 10.54 -21.80
N ASP A 63 16.96 9.65 -22.35
CA ASP A 63 17.10 9.44 -23.79
C ASP A 63 15.80 8.91 -24.40
N ASP A 64 15.16 7.94 -23.76
CA ASP A 64 13.91 7.38 -24.27
C ASP A 64 12.78 8.43 -24.32
N ILE A 65 12.71 9.31 -23.29
CA ILE A 65 11.76 10.42 -23.26
C ILE A 65 12.16 11.49 -24.29
N CYS A 66 13.44 11.80 -24.44
CA CYS A 66 13.90 12.79 -25.42
C CYS A 66 13.58 12.36 -26.86
N ILE A 67 13.83 11.08 -27.18
CA ILE A 67 13.65 10.56 -28.55
C ILE A 67 12.16 10.31 -28.86
N ARG A 68 11.39 9.77 -27.90
CA ARG A 68 10.03 9.25 -28.11
C ARG A 68 8.94 10.02 -27.39
N GLY A 69 9.30 11.05 -26.61
CA GLY A 69 8.34 11.85 -25.85
C GLY A 69 7.49 11.01 -24.91
N LEU A 70 6.19 11.20 -24.94
CA LEU A 70 5.21 10.44 -24.13
C LEU A 70 5.28 8.93 -24.33
N LYS A 71 5.54 8.45 -25.55
CA LYS A 71 5.68 7.02 -25.80
C LYS A 71 6.88 6.44 -25.09
N GLY A 72 7.97 7.21 -24.96
CA GLY A 72 9.15 6.83 -24.18
C GLY A 72 8.83 6.76 -22.68
N ALA A 73 8.20 7.79 -22.13
CA ALA A 73 7.78 7.80 -20.73
C ALA A 73 6.84 6.63 -20.40
N HIS A 74 5.86 6.39 -21.28
CA HIS A 74 4.95 5.26 -21.16
C HIS A 74 5.69 3.91 -21.17
N ARG A 75 6.64 3.76 -22.08
CA ARG A 75 7.46 2.54 -22.19
C ARG A 75 8.30 2.30 -20.94
N GLN A 76 8.90 3.34 -20.37
CA GLN A 76 9.64 3.25 -19.11
C GLN A 76 8.72 2.73 -17.98
N VAL A 77 7.56 3.34 -17.81
CA VAL A 77 6.62 2.98 -16.74
C VAL A 77 6.08 1.55 -16.88
N THR A 78 5.87 1.07 -18.12
CA THR A 78 5.16 -0.20 -18.36
C THR A 78 6.06 -1.38 -18.65
N ARG A 79 7.31 -1.14 -19.14
CA ARG A 79 8.17 -2.22 -19.65
C ARG A 79 9.63 -2.16 -19.19
N ASP A 80 10.27 -1.00 -19.33
CA ASP A 80 11.73 -0.90 -19.25
C ASP A 80 12.25 -0.22 -17.97
N GLY A 81 11.40 0.52 -17.23
CA GLY A 81 11.78 1.18 -15.99
C GLY A 81 11.92 0.20 -14.82
N PHE A 82 12.35 0.75 -13.69
CA PHE A 82 12.75 -0.02 -12.52
C PHE A 82 11.66 -0.98 -12.00
N PHE A 83 10.41 -0.50 -11.89
CA PHE A 83 9.33 -1.32 -11.32
C PHE A 83 8.71 -2.29 -12.33
N ALA A 84 8.87 -2.06 -13.62
CA ALA A 84 8.15 -2.82 -14.64
C ALA A 84 8.45 -4.33 -14.63
N PRO A 85 9.71 -4.80 -14.53
CA PRO A 85 10.02 -6.23 -14.55
C PRO A 85 9.62 -6.96 -13.26
N ILE A 86 9.62 -6.28 -12.10
CA ILE A 86 9.32 -6.91 -10.80
C ILE A 86 7.84 -6.84 -10.44
N PHE A 87 7.17 -5.76 -10.82
CA PHE A 87 5.74 -5.55 -10.60
C PHE A 87 5.05 -5.22 -11.93
N PRO A 88 4.93 -6.20 -12.85
CA PRO A 88 4.38 -5.96 -14.17
C PRO A 88 2.93 -5.51 -14.13
N LEU A 89 2.56 -4.74 -15.15
CA LEU A 89 1.19 -4.32 -15.42
C LEU A 89 0.59 -5.23 -16.50
N SER A 90 -0.66 -5.66 -16.32
CA SER A 90 -1.43 -6.38 -17.36
C SER A 90 -1.96 -5.44 -18.41
N SER A 91 -2.29 -4.23 -18.00
CA SER A 91 -2.79 -3.15 -18.85
C SER A 91 -2.62 -1.81 -18.11
N HIS A 92 -2.95 -0.74 -18.78
CA HIS A 92 -3.00 0.59 -18.20
C HIS A 92 -4.29 1.29 -18.63
N GLY A 93 -4.77 2.21 -17.82
CA GLY A 93 -5.90 3.07 -18.16
C GLY A 93 -5.58 3.94 -19.39
N GLN A 94 -6.60 4.32 -20.12
CA GLN A 94 -6.47 5.30 -21.21
C GLN A 94 -6.19 6.72 -20.67
N THR A 95 -6.47 6.94 -19.39
CA THR A 95 -6.29 8.22 -18.73
C THR A 95 -4.87 8.31 -18.16
N TYR A 96 -4.16 9.33 -18.56
CA TYR A 96 -2.86 9.69 -18.04
C TYR A 96 -2.80 11.17 -17.70
N THR A 97 -1.80 11.56 -16.93
CA THR A 97 -1.43 12.96 -16.71
C THR A 97 0.04 13.16 -17.02
N GLU A 98 0.40 14.29 -17.55
CA GLU A 98 1.76 14.74 -17.74
C GLU A 98 1.88 16.22 -17.47
N GLY A 99 3.09 16.72 -17.26
CA GLY A 99 3.37 18.12 -17.06
C GLY A 99 4.77 18.36 -16.52
N TRP A 100 5.03 19.59 -16.16
CA TRP A 100 6.28 20.03 -15.57
C TRP A 100 6.08 20.35 -14.09
N LEU A 101 7.08 20.04 -13.25
CA LEU A 101 7.02 20.35 -11.83
C LEU A 101 7.06 21.87 -11.56
N ASP A 102 7.64 22.64 -12.48
CA ASP A 102 7.71 24.10 -12.37
C ASP A 102 6.35 24.79 -12.62
N GLU A 103 5.43 24.13 -13.33
CA GLU A 103 4.06 24.58 -13.51
C GLU A 103 3.23 24.48 -12.22
N PHE A 104 3.72 23.73 -11.23
CA PHE A 104 3.21 23.79 -9.87
C PHE A 104 3.77 25.03 -9.16
N ALA A 105 3.45 26.23 -9.67
CA ALA A 105 3.69 27.43 -8.92
C ALA A 105 3.06 27.26 -7.53
N PHE A 106 3.86 27.40 -6.48
CA PHE A 106 3.48 27.14 -5.09
C PHE A 106 2.24 27.93 -4.61
N PHE A 107 1.65 28.77 -5.46
CA PHE A 107 0.68 29.79 -5.09
C PHE A 107 -0.60 29.85 -5.93
N ASP A 108 -0.76 29.09 -6.99
CA ASP A 108 -2.04 29.14 -7.72
C ASP A 108 -3.02 28.13 -7.13
N MET A 109 -3.58 28.53 -5.98
CA MET A 109 -4.52 27.73 -5.19
C MET A 109 -5.88 27.57 -5.88
N GLN A 110 -6.25 28.46 -6.81
CA GLN A 110 -7.58 28.47 -7.40
C GLN A 110 -7.75 27.36 -8.46
N GLU A 111 -6.74 27.12 -9.30
CA GLU A 111 -6.78 26.02 -10.28
C GLU A 111 -6.77 24.61 -9.63
N LEU A 112 -6.11 24.49 -8.48
CA LEU A 112 -6.09 23.25 -7.70
C LEU A 112 -7.43 22.96 -7.00
N LEU A 113 -8.21 23.97 -6.69
CA LEU A 113 -9.54 23.85 -6.09
C LEU A 113 -10.58 23.34 -7.08
N ASP A 114 -10.46 23.70 -8.35
CA ASP A 114 -11.41 23.33 -9.41
C ASP A 114 -11.21 21.90 -9.94
N SER A 115 -10.03 21.29 -9.78
CA SER A 115 -9.78 19.91 -10.15
C SER A 115 -10.00 18.96 -8.96
N GLN A 116 -11.15 18.33 -8.88
CA GLN A 116 -11.47 17.31 -7.85
C GLN A 116 -10.61 16.02 -7.96
N ARG A 117 -9.63 15.96 -8.87
CA ARG A 117 -8.81 14.78 -9.16
C ARG A 117 -7.35 15.03 -8.82
N SER A 118 -6.67 14.02 -8.23
CA SER A 118 -5.23 14.04 -8.12
C SER A 118 -4.59 14.09 -9.51
N ARG A 119 -3.53 14.89 -9.66
CA ARG A 119 -2.72 14.94 -10.90
C ARG A 119 -1.83 13.69 -11.04
N PHE A 120 -1.74 12.84 -10.04
CA PHE A 120 -0.91 11.64 -10.05
C PHE A 120 -1.76 10.39 -9.87
N TYR A 121 -1.49 9.40 -10.73
CA TYR A 121 -2.04 8.07 -10.65
C TYR A 121 -1.13 7.14 -9.85
N ASN A 122 -1.52 5.88 -9.73
CA ASN A 122 -0.83 4.85 -8.96
C ASN A 122 0.55 4.45 -9.53
N THR A 123 0.92 4.94 -10.71
CA THR A 123 2.14 4.59 -11.41
C THR A 123 2.66 5.79 -12.19
N GLY A 124 3.96 6.01 -12.21
CA GLY A 124 4.53 7.11 -12.99
C GLY A 124 6.04 7.26 -12.89
N LEU A 125 6.53 8.25 -13.61
CA LEU A 125 7.94 8.60 -13.76
C LEU A 125 8.08 10.12 -13.79
N MET A 126 9.13 10.64 -13.17
CA MET A 126 9.59 12.02 -13.31
C MET A 126 11.08 12.01 -13.72
N VAL A 127 11.41 12.70 -14.81
CA VAL A 127 12.78 12.91 -15.29
C VAL A 127 12.93 14.35 -15.74
N ASN A 128 14.01 15.01 -15.34
CA ASN A 128 14.32 16.40 -15.69
C ASN A 128 13.14 17.36 -15.42
N GLY A 129 12.41 17.17 -14.32
CA GLY A 129 11.27 18.01 -13.96
C GLY A 129 9.98 17.72 -14.71
N ARG A 130 10.01 16.91 -15.78
CA ARG A 130 8.81 16.45 -16.48
C ARG A 130 8.29 15.16 -15.86
N TYR A 131 7.00 15.11 -15.55
CA TYR A 131 6.37 13.91 -15.05
C TYR A 131 5.36 13.32 -16.04
N TYR A 132 5.24 12.00 -15.96
CA TYR A 132 4.21 11.20 -16.62
C TYR A 132 3.59 10.25 -15.62
N SER A 133 2.28 10.19 -15.58
CA SER A 133 1.56 9.30 -14.64
C SER A 133 0.34 8.67 -15.28
N VAL A 134 0.15 7.39 -15.02
CA VAL A 134 -0.94 6.59 -15.60
C VAL A 134 -1.53 5.65 -14.54
N GLU A 135 -2.80 5.32 -14.70
CA GLU A 135 -3.42 4.27 -13.90
C GLU A 135 -2.96 2.90 -14.41
N GLY A 136 -2.02 2.30 -13.67
CA GLY A 136 -1.54 0.95 -13.94
C GLY A 136 -2.44 -0.11 -13.32
N ILE A 137 -2.81 -1.11 -14.10
CA ILE A 137 -3.53 -2.29 -13.64
C ILE A 137 -2.52 -3.42 -13.46
N PRO A 138 -2.31 -3.94 -12.22
CA PRO A 138 -1.29 -4.94 -11.97
C PRO A 138 -1.58 -6.25 -12.73
N ALA A 139 -0.52 -6.90 -13.21
CA ALA A 139 -0.59 -8.28 -13.69
C ALA A 139 -0.73 -9.21 -12.47
N ARG A 140 -1.97 -9.42 -12.06
CA ARG A 140 -2.29 -10.12 -10.81
C ARG A 140 -1.79 -11.55 -10.82
N ARG A 141 -1.16 -11.96 -9.72
CA ARG A 141 -0.93 -13.35 -9.34
C ARG A 141 -2.05 -13.81 -8.42
N ALA A 142 -2.34 -15.09 -8.40
CA ALA A 142 -3.28 -15.64 -7.41
C ALA A 142 -2.78 -15.31 -5.99
N PRO A 143 -3.56 -14.59 -5.17
CA PRO A 143 -3.11 -14.23 -3.83
C PRO A 143 -3.09 -15.48 -2.93
N THR A 144 -2.14 -15.52 -2.01
CA THR A 144 -2.18 -16.43 -0.89
C THR A 144 -3.33 -16.02 0.03
N SER A 145 -4.09 -16.99 0.53
CA SER A 145 -5.21 -16.73 1.45
C SER A 145 -4.76 -16.68 2.92
N ILE A 146 -5.63 -16.17 3.81
CA ILE A 146 -5.41 -16.27 5.26
C ILE A 146 -5.28 -17.74 5.69
N GLY A 147 -6.07 -18.63 5.12
CA GLY A 147 -6.01 -20.05 5.44
C GLY A 147 -4.65 -20.70 5.25
N CYS A 148 -3.80 -20.14 4.37
CA CYS A 148 -2.44 -20.64 4.14
C CYS A 148 -1.42 -20.19 5.20
N ILE A 149 -1.78 -19.25 6.08
CA ILE A 149 -0.85 -18.67 7.05
C ILE A 149 -1.22 -19.00 8.50
N ILE A 150 -2.39 -19.60 8.74
CA ILE A 150 -2.82 -19.98 10.09
C ILE A 150 -1.91 -21.08 10.66
N GLU A 151 -1.81 -21.08 11.98
CA GLU A 151 -1.09 -22.13 12.69
C GLU A 151 -1.91 -23.42 12.76
N ASP A 152 -1.22 -24.55 12.60
CA ASP A 152 -1.80 -25.87 12.83
C ASP A 152 -1.73 -26.24 14.31
N GLY A 153 -2.75 -26.97 14.80
CA GLY A 153 -2.74 -27.52 16.14
C GLY A 153 -3.53 -26.70 17.17
N VAL A 154 -3.11 -26.82 18.43
CA VAL A 154 -3.82 -26.20 19.56
C VAL A 154 -3.34 -24.76 19.75
N ILE A 155 -4.25 -23.83 19.63
CA ILE A 155 -4.01 -22.42 19.84
C ILE A 155 -4.32 -22.05 21.30
N ASP A 156 -3.50 -21.16 21.89
CA ASP A 156 -3.68 -20.68 23.26
C ASP A 156 -5.08 -20.03 23.42
N GLU A 157 -5.72 -20.33 24.54
CA GLU A 157 -7.08 -19.88 24.86
C GLU A 157 -7.21 -18.35 24.86
N GLN A 158 -6.16 -17.61 25.13
CA GLN A 158 -6.16 -16.14 25.15
C GLN A 158 -6.54 -15.51 23.81
N TYR A 159 -6.37 -16.20 22.68
CA TYR A 159 -6.71 -15.69 21.35
C TYR A 159 -8.19 -15.90 21.01
N TYR A 160 -8.90 -16.76 21.70
CA TYR A 160 -10.31 -17.04 21.45
C TYR A 160 -11.22 -15.92 21.99
N LEU A 161 -12.26 -15.61 21.23
CA LEU A 161 -13.27 -14.66 21.67
C LEU A 161 -14.16 -15.28 22.74
N THR A 162 -14.42 -14.54 23.81
CA THR A 162 -15.33 -14.94 24.87
C THR A 162 -16.76 -14.49 24.58
N GLU A 163 -17.75 -15.18 25.13
CA GLU A 163 -19.16 -14.78 25.01
C GLU A 163 -19.40 -13.37 25.52
N SER A 164 -18.74 -12.96 26.60
CA SER A 164 -18.85 -11.62 27.19
C SER A 164 -18.37 -10.51 26.27
N THR A 165 -17.38 -10.79 25.39
CA THR A 165 -16.84 -9.80 24.44
C THR A 165 -17.57 -9.79 23.10
N MET A 166 -18.36 -10.84 22.80
CA MET A 166 -19.02 -11.01 21.51
C MET A 166 -19.94 -9.85 21.10
N PRO A 167 -20.74 -9.24 21.97
CA PRO A 167 -21.57 -8.09 21.59
C PRO A 167 -20.72 -6.90 21.11
N ARG A 168 -19.57 -6.65 21.75
CA ARG A 168 -18.67 -5.57 21.37
C ARG A 168 -18.00 -5.86 20.02
N TRP A 169 -17.59 -7.11 19.78
CA TRP A 169 -17.05 -7.52 18.48
C TRP A 169 -18.08 -7.30 17.36
N ARG A 170 -19.30 -7.76 17.52
CA ARG A 170 -20.38 -7.54 16.55
C ARG A 170 -20.61 -6.05 16.28
N TYR A 171 -20.60 -5.23 17.35
CA TYR A 171 -20.74 -3.78 17.21
C TYR A 171 -19.59 -3.15 16.43
N VAL A 172 -18.32 -3.45 16.75
CA VAL A 172 -17.18 -2.83 16.06
C VAL A 172 -17.03 -3.31 14.61
N LYS A 173 -17.47 -4.53 14.30
CA LYS A 173 -17.43 -5.12 12.96
C LYS A 173 -18.64 -4.73 12.08
N GLY A 174 -19.75 -4.38 12.71
CA GLY A 174 -20.99 -4.02 12.02
C GLY A 174 -20.93 -2.67 11.30
N ALA A 175 -21.94 -2.44 10.46
CA ALA A 175 -22.17 -1.12 9.88
C ALA A 175 -22.68 -0.15 10.96
N LYS A 176 -22.30 1.11 10.82
CA LYS A 176 -22.69 2.19 11.75
C LYS A 176 -23.12 3.41 10.98
N GLN A 177 -24.13 4.07 11.51
CA GLN A 177 -24.54 5.40 11.07
C GLN A 177 -24.88 6.21 12.32
N GLU A 178 -24.04 7.15 12.69
CA GLU A 178 -24.11 7.89 13.95
C GLU A 178 -24.04 9.39 13.68
N LEU A 179 -24.89 10.15 14.37
CA LEU A 179 -24.79 11.60 14.38
C LEU A 179 -23.63 11.99 15.30
N ARG A 180 -22.64 12.66 14.74
CA ARG A 180 -21.46 13.18 15.47
C ARG A 180 -21.33 14.68 15.33
N HIS A 181 -20.60 15.30 16.25
CA HIS A 181 -20.28 16.71 16.23
C HIS A 181 -18.79 16.91 15.96
N ARG A 182 -18.47 17.88 15.12
CA ARG A 182 -17.09 18.36 14.94
C ARG A 182 -16.72 19.26 16.12
N LYS A 183 -15.43 19.59 16.24
CA LYS A 183 -14.93 20.50 17.29
C LYS A 183 -15.56 21.91 17.24
N ASP A 184 -16.00 22.33 16.05
CA ASP A 184 -16.69 23.58 15.81
C ASP A 184 -18.21 23.55 16.09
N GLY A 185 -18.72 22.40 16.60
CA GLY A 185 -20.14 22.18 16.87
C GLY A 185 -20.98 21.73 15.68
N THR A 186 -20.43 21.68 14.49
CA THR A 186 -21.14 21.25 13.27
C THR A 186 -21.53 19.77 13.37
N ARG A 187 -22.78 19.46 13.07
CA ARG A 187 -23.29 18.08 13.05
C ARG A 187 -22.94 17.41 11.72
N TYR A 188 -22.55 16.16 11.78
CA TYR A 188 -22.37 15.33 10.59
C TYR A 188 -22.76 13.89 10.87
N ILE A 189 -23.19 13.17 9.83
CA ILE A 189 -23.49 11.76 9.93
C ILE A 189 -22.18 10.99 9.67
N PHE A 190 -21.69 10.31 10.71
CA PHE A 190 -20.60 9.34 10.56
C PHE A 190 -21.20 8.05 10.03
N SER A 191 -20.74 7.60 8.87
CA SER A 191 -21.19 6.35 8.26
C SER A 191 -20.00 5.43 8.01
N GLU A 192 -20.12 4.20 8.43
CA GLU A 192 -19.11 3.15 8.29
C GLU A 192 -19.77 1.84 7.89
N GLY A 193 -19.40 1.26 6.75
CA GLY A 193 -19.94 -0.02 6.27
C GLY A 193 -19.45 -1.20 7.13
N ALA A 194 -20.11 -2.36 7.11
CA ALA A 194 -19.63 -3.56 7.81
C ALA A 194 -18.30 -4.07 7.24
N VAL A 195 -17.52 -4.76 8.08
CA VAL A 195 -16.38 -5.58 7.67
C VAL A 195 -16.71 -7.06 7.90
N PRO A 196 -16.06 -7.99 7.17
CA PRO A 196 -16.25 -9.41 7.40
C PRO A 196 -16.07 -9.82 8.86
N PHE A 197 -16.95 -10.68 9.36
CA PHE A 197 -16.88 -11.22 10.71
C PHE A 197 -17.59 -12.58 10.75
N PRO A 198 -16.84 -13.70 10.73
CA PRO A 198 -15.37 -13.78 10.65
C PRO A 198 -14.79 -13.32 9.31
N ASP A 199 -13.47 -13.05 9.29
CA ASP A 199 -12.71 -12.87 8.06
C ASP A 199 -12.64 -14.21 7.31
N PRO A 200 -12.89 -14.25 5.99
CA PRO A 200 -12.87 -15.48 5.21
C PRO A 200 -11.45 -16.03 5.06
N LEU A 201 -11.29 -17.34 5.20
CA LEU A 201 -9.98 -18.00 5.12
C LEU A 201 -9.48 -18.23 3.68
N ASP A 202 -10.38 -18.19 2.70
CA ASP A 202 -10.08 -18.38 1.27
C ASP A 202 -9.60 -17.11 0.55
N CYS A 203 -9.55 -15.99 1.24
CA CYS A 203 -9.15 -14.69 0.69
C CYS A 203 -7.91 -14.15 1.39
N PRO A 204 -7.17 -13.21 0.75
CA PRO A 204 -6.11 -12.49 1.42
C PRO A 204 -6.67 -11.59 2.52
N GLY A 205 -5.95 -11.48 3.62
CA GLY A 205 -6.29 -10.65 4.76
C GLY A 205 -6.40 -9.17 4.40
N ARG A 206 -7.16 -8.44 5.20
CA ARG A 206 -7.21 -6.98 5.16
C ARG A 206 -5.83 -6.40 5.53
N THR A 207 -5.64 -5.09 5.35
CA THR A 207 -4.44 -4.43 5.87
C THR A 207 -4.38 -4.56 7.39
N MET A 208 -3.38 -5.26 7.90
CA MET A 208 -3.10 -5.31 9.34
C MET A 208 -2.63 -3.95 9.85
N LEU A 209 -3.15 -3.52 10.98
CA LEU A 209 -2.78 -2.28 11.67
C LEU A 209 -2.06 -2.58 12.99
N THR A 210 -1.48 -1.54 13.59
CA THR A 210 -0.76 -1.64 14.87
C THR A 210 -1.61 -2.05 16.06
N SER A 211 -2.94 -1.98 15.91
CA SER A 211 -3.93 -2.40 16.91
C SER A 211 -4.44 -3.82 16.71
N GLU A 212 -3.78 -4.62 15.84
CA GLU A 212 -4.11 -6.03 15.65
C GLU A 212 -4.10 -6.80 16.99
N GLY A 213 -4.88 -7.86 17.08
CA GLY A 213 -5.04 -8.63 18.32
C GLY A 213 -5.90 -8.00 19.41
N SER A 214 -6.24 -6.72 19.30
CA SER A 214 -7.15 -6.03 20.24
C SER A 214 -8.58 -5.94 19.72
N LEU A 215 -9.53 -5.65 20.62
CA LEU A 215 -10.94 -5.51 20.27
C LEU A 215 -11.17 -4.19 19.51
N ASN A 216 -11.02 -4.25 18.20
CA ASN A 216 -11.31 -3.12 17.32
C ASN A 216 -11.76 -3.61 15.92
N ARG A 217 -12.20 -2.66 15.10
CA ARG A 217 -12.72 -2.95 13.78
C ARG A 217 -11.70 -3.57 12.84
N SER A 218 -10.44 -3.16 12.91
CA SER A 218 -9.40 -3.57 11.96
C SER A 218 -8.76 -4.92 12.30
N SER A 219 -8.83 -5.40 13.55
CA SER A 219 -8.30 -6.71 13.92
C SER A 219 -8.94 -7.81 13.09
N HIS A 220 -8.15 -8.78 12.66
CA HIS A 220 -8.68 -9.97 12.02
C HIS A 220 -9.32 -10.89 13.06
N VAL A 221 -10.46 -11.45 12.72
CA VAL A 221 -11.11 -12.50 13.49
C VAL A 221 -11.48 -13.60 12.53
N ILE A 222 -11.03 -14.80 12.78
CA ILE A 222 -11.28 -15.98 11.93
C ILE A 222 -12.10 -17.02 12.69
N LEU A 223 -12.77 -17.87 11.95
CA LEU A 223 -13.30 -19.12 12.49
C LEU A 223 -12.18 -20.15 12.42
N ASP A 224 -11.67 -20.55 13.57
CA ASP A 224 -10.60 -21.53 13.66
C ASP A 224 -11.08 -22.88 13.15
N PRO A 225 -10.47 -23.46 12.10
CA PRO A 225 -10.96 -24.69 11.50
C PRO A 225 -10.82 -25.93 12.40
N THR A 226 -9.91 -25.89 13.39
CA THR A 226 -9.69 -27.01 14.32
C THR A 226 -10.71 -27.03 15.45
N SER A 227 -10.94 -25.88 16.07
CA SER A 227 -11.83 -25.78 17.25
C SER A 227 -13.24 -25.34 16.91
N ASN A 228 -13.50 -24.86 15.67
CA ASN A 228 -14.75 -24.25 15.24
C ASN A 228 -15.19 -23.06 16.13
N ARG A 229 -14.23 -22.35 16.71
CA ARG A 229 -14.43 -21.17 17.56
C ARG A 229 -13.87 -19.92 16.89
N LEU A 230 -14.42 -18.76 17.22
CA LEU A 230 -13.91 -17.47 16.75
C LEU A 230 -12.66 -17.09 17.56
N ARG A 231 -11.60 -16.66 16.85
CA ARG A 231 -10.38 -16.14 17.46
C ARG A 231 -9.74 -15.02 16.66
N THR A 232 -8.88 -14.24 17.29
CA THR A 232 -7.98 -13.33 16.60
C THR A 232 -6.81 -14.11 15.96
N LEU A 233 -6.08 -13.48 15.05
CA LEU A 233 -4.80 -14.03 14.59
C LEU A 233 -3.77 -14.03 15.73
N THR A 234 -2.93 -15.03 15.77
CA THR A 234 -1.78 -15.08 16.70
C THR A 234 -0.65 -14.16 16.22
N PRO A 235 0.33 -13.83 17.07
CA PRO A 235 1.52 -13.10 16.63
C PRO A 235 2.29 -13.79 15.51
N ILE A 236 2.39 -15.13 15.51
CA ILE A 236 3.06 -15.90 14.45
C ILE A 236 2.30 -15.78 13.13
N GLU A 237 0.99 -15.89 13.15
CA GLU A 237 0.16 -15.69 11.95
C GLU A 237 0.30 -14.27 11.39
N CYS A 238 0.48 -13.27 12.26
CA CYS A 238 0.77 -11.89 11.86
C CYS A 238 2.16 -11.72 11.24
N GLU A 239 3.16 -12.45 11.71
CA GLU A 239 4.49 -12.53 11.11
C GLU A 239 4.39 -13.13 9.70
N ARG A 240 3.73 -14.29 9.56
CA ARG A 240 3.46 -14.96 8.28
C ARG A 240 2.67 -14.08 7.31
N LEU A 241 1.70 -13.30 7.82
CA LEU A 241 0.90 -12.37 7.01
C LEU A 241 1.75 -11.28 6.32
N ASN A 242 2.88 -10.91 6.93
CA ASN A 242 3.87 -10.00 6.35
C ASN A 242 5.06 -10.74 5.67
N GLY A 243 5.09 -12.08 5.70
CA GLY A 243 6.16 -12.88 5.11
C GLY A 243 7.44 -12.93 5.94
N PHE A 244 7.35 -12.71 7.25
CA PHE A 244 8.45 -12.98 8.19
C PHE A 244 8.51 -14.47 8.55
N PRO A 245 9.68 -14.98 8.93
CA PRO A 245 9.79 -16.29 9.57
C PRO A 245 9.02 -16.34 10.88
N ASP A 246 8.57 -17.53 11.26
CA ASP A 246 7.91 -17.77 12.54
C ASP A 246 8.81 -17.36 13.70
N ASN A 247 8.21 -16.76 14.72
CA ASN A 247 8.89 -16.30 15.92
C ASN A 247 9.94 -15.19 15.67
N TRP A 248 9.84 -14.45 14.58
CA TRP A 248 10.73 -13.31 14.29
C TRP A 248 10.70 -12.26 15.41
N THR A 249 9.55 -12.07 16.02
CA THR A 249 9.35 -11.14 17.14
C THR A 249 9.30 -11.83 18.49
N ALA A 250 9.75 -13.10 18.61
CA ALA A 250 9.78 -13.81 19.88
C ALA A 250 10.59 -13.05 20.94
N GLY A 251 10.15 -13.17 22.19
CA GLY A 251 10.74 -12.41 23.31
C GLY A 251 10.11 -11.02 23.55
N MET A 252 9.29 -10.52 22.64
CA MET A 252 8.48 -9.33 22.89
C MET A 252 7.11 -9.72 23.48
N PRO A 253 6.50 -8.87 24.32
CA PRO A 253 5.10 -9.03 24.69
C PRO A 253 4.19 -9.01 23.44
N ASP A 254 3.11 -9.78 23.41
CA ASP A 254 2.22 -9.92 22.26
C ASP A 254 1.75 -8.59 21.70
N ARG A 255 1.40 -7.64 22.58
CA ARG A 255 1.04 -6.29 22.15
C ARG A 255 2.10 -5.62 21.28
N MET A 256 3.38 -5.82 21.61
CA MET A 256 4.49 -5.25 20.83
C MET A 256 4.72 -6.03 19.55
N ARG A 257 4.51 -7.34 19.55
CA ARG A 257 4.55 -8.18 18.36
C ARG A 257 3.53 -7.71 17.33
N TYR A 258 2.27 -7.51 17.73
CA TYR A 258 1.23 -6.96 16.86
C TYR A 258 1.55 -5.54 16.37
N PHE A 259 2.01 -4.67 17.28
CA PHE A 259 2.37 -3.29 16.94
C PHE A 259 3.48 -3.26 15.88
N THR A 260 4.53 -4.05 16.06
CA THR A 260 5.67 -4.13 15.14
C THR A 260 5.23 -4.66 13.78
N MET A 261 4.44 -5.74 13.75
CA MET A 261 3.93 -6.30 12.51
C MET A 261 2.94 -5.37 11.81
N GLY A 262 2.14 -4.59 12.55
CA GLY A 262 1.26 -3.56 11.98
C GLY A 262 2.02 -2.45 11.26
N ASN A 263 3.24 -2.13 11.70
CA ASN A 263 4.12 -1.15 11.06
C ASN A 263 5.00 -1.75 9.96
N ALA A 264 5.17 -3.06 9.93
CA ALA A 264 6.07 -3.75 9.01
C ALA A 264 5.66 -3.62 7.54
N LEU A 265 6.62 -3.79 6.66
CA LEU A 265 6.40 -4.01 5.23
C LEU A 265 6.20 -5.52 4.95
N VAL A 266 5.64 -5.84 3.79
CA VAL A 266 5.59 -7.23 3.30
C VAL A 266 6.98 -7.60 2.79
N VAL A 267 7.67 -8.47 3.53
CA VAL A 267 9.08 -8.82 3.32
C VAL A 267 9.39 -9.27 1.90
N PRO A 268 8.63 -10.18 1.28
CA PRO A 268 8.93 -10.62 -0.07
C PRO A 268 8.92 -9.50 -1.12
N ILE A 269 8.07 -8.48 -0.98
CA ILE A 269 8.07 -7.30 -1.86
C ILE A 269 9.41 -6.58 -1.76
N ILE A 270 9.91 -6.37 -0.55
CA ILE A 270 11.20 -5.69 -0.33
C ILE A 270 12.35 -6.56 -0.82
N SER A 271 12.26 -7.87 -0.64
CA SER A 271 13.25 -8.82 -1.16
C SER A 271 13.33 -8.77 -2.70
N ASP A 272 12.20 -8.73 -3.39
CA ASP A 272 12.16 -8.62 -4.86
C ASP A 272 12.76 -7.30 -5.35
N ILE A 273 12.45 -6.19 -4.67
CA ILE A 273 13.06 -4.88 -4.93
C ILE A 273 14.59 -4.95 -4.69
N GLY A 274 15.02 -5.50 -3.57
CA GLY A 274 16.45 -5.62 -3.22
C GLY A 274 17.22 -6.47 -4.23
N LYS A 275 16.70 -7.63 -4.61
CA LYS A 275 17.30 -8.48 -5.65
C LYS A 275 17.43 -7.75 -6.99
N HIS A 276 16.43 -6.94 -7.33
CA HIS A 276 16.47 -6.17 -8.58
C HIS A 276 17.51 -5.06 -8.53
N ILE A 277 17.64 -4.35 -7.41
CA ILE A 277 18.69 -3.34 -7.21
C ILE A 277 20.07 -3.94 -7.42
N LEU A 278 20.35 -5.11 -6.85
CA LEU A 278 21.65 -5.78 -7.00
C LEU A 278 22.03 -6.04 -8.46
N GLN A 279 21.07 -6.23 -9.37
CA GLN A 279 21.34 -6.42 -10.80
C GLN A 279 21.91 -5.16 -11.48
N PHE A 280 21.67 -3.97 -10.91
CA PHE A 280 22.21 -2.70 -11.43
C PHE A 280 23.55 -2.33 -10.79
N THR A 281 23.85 -2.85 -9.59
CA THR A 281 25.11 -2.54 -8.87
C THR A 281 26.24 -3.50 -9.20
N LEU A 282 25.93 -4.67 -9.76
CA LEU A 282 26.91 -5.70 -10.12
C LEU A 282 27.32 -5.67 -11.60
N ARG A 283 26.82 -4.72 -12.37
CA ARG A 283 27.20 -4.45 -13.77
C ARG A 283 28.01 -3.16 -13.88
#